data_745ec00da9512d36ff5acfa6bc3aed13
#
_entry.id   745ec00da9512d36ff5acfa6bc3aed13
#
_cell.length_a   1.000
_cell.length_b   1.000
_cell.length_c   1.000
_cell.angle_alpha   90.00
_cell.angle_beta   90.00
_cell.angle_gamma   90.00
#
_symmetry.space_group_name_H-M   'P 1'
#
loop_
_entity.id
_entity.type
_entity.pdbx_description
1 polymer ?
#
loop_
_entity_poly.entity_id
_entity_poly.type
_entity_poly.pdbx_seq_one_letter_code
_entity_poly.pdbx_strand_id
1 'polypeptide(L)'
;MPYLDDVEALRKADRWGMLEAYLRWPDALLSGARRAEALEIPGEVRMRGGSIRYGQPSSVVIVGMGGSAAGGDLLVDLTWDRMPVPILVWRDYHLPAFVGPDTLVVAVSYSGNTEETLVAFSEALARRSMVVAITSGGVLGQLCRKLKLPLVEVPGGLKPRMALPYLFAPLP
;
A
#
# COMPACT_ATOMS: atom_id res chain seq x y z
N MET A 1 -1.90 36.55 -14.60
CA MET A 1 -1.18 36.09 -13.40
C MET A 1 0.19 35.58 -13.83
N PRO A 2 1.26 36.34 -13.68
CA PRO A 2 2.55 35.98 -14.26
C PRO A 2 3.32 34.88 -13.53
N TYR A 3 2.90 34.47 -12.34
CA TYR A 3 3.67 33.52 -11.50
C TYR A 3 3.63 32.05 -11.97
N LEU A 4 2.59 31.62 -12.66
CA LEU A 4 2.49 30.23 -13.10
C LEU A 4 3.31 29.93 -14.36
N ASP A 5 3.67 30.97 -15.11
CA ASP A 5 4.48 30.86 -16.34
C ASP A 5 5.98 31.12 -16.05
N ASP A 6 6.31 31.56 -14.84
CA ASP A 6 7.68 31.81 -14.41
C ASP A 6 8.26 30.58 -13.69
N VAL A 7 9.00 29.76 -14.45
CA VAL A 7 9.60 28.52 -13.94
C VAL A 7 10.61 28.79 -12.82
N GLU A 8 11.33 29.92 -12.86
CA GLU A 8 12.30 30.27 -11.80
C GLU A 8 11.59 30.65 -10.50
N ALA A 9 10.50 31.41 -10.59
CA ALA A 9 9.67 31.74 -9.45
C ALA A 9 9.03 30.48 -8.83
N LEU A 10 8.55 29.56 -9.65
CA LEU A 10 8.02 28.27 -9.22
C LEU A 10 9.08 27.43 -8.49
N ARG A 11 10.27 27.29 -9.05
CA ARG A 11 11.39 26.57 -8.41
C ARG A 11 11.81 27.22 -7.09
N LYS A 12 11.82 28.53 -7.01
CA LYS A 12 12.15 29.28 -5.77
C LYS A 12 11.07 29.11 -4.70
N ALA A 13 9.82 28.98 -5.10
CA ALA A 13 8.69 28.73 -4.19
C ALA A 13 8.65 27.27 -3.72
N ASP A 14 9.17 26.32 -4.49
CA ASP A 14 9.20 24.88 -4.20
C ASP A 14 10.30 24.53 -3.19
N ARG A 15 10.09 24.94 -1.94
CA ARG A 15 11.02 24.67 -0.81
C ARG A 15 11.23 23.18 -0.51
N TRP A 16 10.37 22.31 -1.04
CA TRP A 16 10.35 20.89 -0.72
C TRP A 16 10.81 20.01 -1.86
N GLY A 17 11.15 20.58 -3.02
CA GLY A 17 11.52 19.84 -4.22
C GLY A 17 10.37 19.00 -4.79
N MET A 18 9.13 19.45 -4.62
CA MET A 18 7.95 18.71 -5.06
C MET A 18 7.89 18.59 -6.58
N LEU A 19 8.30 19.64 -7.30
CA LEU A 19 8.31 19.64 -8.77
C LEU A 19 9.21 18.53 -9.30
N GLU A 20 10.45 18.43 -8.79
CA GLU A 20 11.38 17.37 -9.19
C GLU A 20 10.85 15.98 -8.82
N ALA A 21 10.19 15.85 -7.67
CA ALA A 21 9.58 14.58 -7.28
C ALA A 21 8.47 14.15 -8.23
N TYR A 22 7.60 15.08 -8.67
CA TYR A 22 6.56 14.79 -9.65
C TYR A 22 7.11 14.43 -11.02
N LEU A 23 8.16 15.11 -11.46
CA LEU A 23 8.84 14.78 -12.73
C LEU A 23 9.42 13.35 -12.73
N ARG A 24 9.73 12.81 -11.57
CA ARG A 24 10.24 11.43 -11.40
C ARG A 24 9.13 10.39 -11.15
N TRP A 25 7.87 10.77 -11.17
CA TRP A 25 6.76 9.83 -10.95
C TRP A 25 6.74 8.65 -11.94
N PRO A 26 7.03 8.82 -13.25
CA PRO A 26 7.11 7.67 -14.15
C PRO A 26 8.12 6.62 -13.70
N ASP A 27 9.32 7.04 -13.29
CA ASP A 27 10.35 6.15 -12.78
C ASP A 27 9.95 5.49 -11.45
N ALA A 28 9.26 6.26 -10.59
CA ALA A 28 8.75 5.77 -9.32
C ALA A 28 7.66 4.69 -9.50
N LEU A 29 6.75 4.87 -10.46
CA LEU A 29 5.75 3.87 -10.84
C LEU A 29 6.41 2.60 -11.34
N LEU A 30 7.35 2.69 -12.27
CA LEU A 30 8.10 1.54 -12.78
C LEU A 30 8.88 0.82 -11.67
N SER A 31 9.50 1.58 -10.75
CA SER A 31 10.19 1.02 -9.60
C SER A 31 9.23 0.29 -8.65
N GLY A 32 8.05 0.86 -8.40
CA GLY A 32 7.00 0.24 -7.58
C GLY A 32 6.51 -1.08 -8.17
N ALA A 33 6.21 -1.10 -9.48
CA ALA A 33 5.76 -2.29 -10.20
C ALA A 33 6.82 -3.42 -10.16
N ARG A 34 8.08 -3.10 -10.44
CA ARG A 34 9.18 -4.10 -10.35
C ARG A 34 9.33 -4.70 -8.97
N ARG A 35 9.06 -3.95 -7.91
CA ARG A 35 9.08 -4.47 -6.53
C ARG A 35 7.94 -5.44 -6.27
N ALA A 36 6.77 -5.19 -6.84
CA ALA A 36 5.66 -6.12 -6.77
C ALA A 36 5.93 -7.40 -7.58
N GLU A 37 6.48 -7.27 -8.79
CA GLU A 37 6.86 -8.41 -9.62
C GLU A 37 7.91 -9.32 -8.96
N ALA A 38 8.79 -8.73 -8.15
CA ALA A 38 9.80 -9.47 -7.38
C ALA A 38 9.26 -10.05 -6.06
N LEU A 39 8.00 -9.78 -5.71
CA LEU A 39 7.40 -10.28 -4.49
C LEU A 39 7.04 -11.76 -4.61
N GLU A 40 7.66 -12.58 -3.79
CA GLU A 40 7.29 -13.98 -3.66
C GLU A 40 6.10 -14.13 -2.71
N ILE A 41 5.00 -14.67 -3.21
CA ILE A 41 3.82 -15.02 -2.40
C ILE A 41 3.96 -16.47 -1.95
N PRO A 42 4.10 -16.76 -0.66
CA PRO A 42 4.19 -18.13 -0.16
C PRO A 42 2.82 -18.83 -0.29
N GLY A 43 2.81 -20.15 -0.46
CA GLY A 43 1.56 -20.91 -0.41
C GLY A 43 0.91 -20.88 0.99
N GLU A 44 1.73 -20.82 2.04
CA GLU A 44 1.29 -20.79 3.43
C GLU A 44 2.30 -20.08 4.33
N VAL A 45 1.79 -19.30 5.30
CA VAL A 45 2.58 -18.74 6.40
C VAL A 45 2.06 -19.29 7.72
N ARG A 46 2.91 -19.99 8.45
CA ARG A 46 2.58 -20.56 9.77
C ARG A 46 2.69 -19.51 10.85
N MET A 47 1.65 -19.43 11.69
CA MET A 47 1.56 -18.52 12.82
C MET A 47 1.20 -19.26 14.10
N ARG A 48 1.36 -18.61 15.26
CA ARG A 48 0.91 -19.18 16.53
C ARG A 48 -0.61 -19.43 16.48
N GLY A 49 -1.01 -20.70 16.62
CA GLY A 49 -2.43 -21.09 16.62
C GLY A 49 -3.05 -21.29 15.22
N GLY A 50 -2.27 -21.46 14.13
CA GLY A 50 -2.75 -21.82 12.78
C GLY A 50 -1.89 -21.25 11.64
N SER A 51 -2.45 -21.16 10.45
CA SER A 51 -1.74 -20.66 9.27
C SER A 51 -2.61 -19.73 8.42
N ILE A 52 -1.96 -18.89 7.65
CA ILE A 52 -2.56 -18.12 6.55
C ILE A 52 -2.19 -18.84 5.26
N ARG A 53 -3.18 -19.20 4.46
CA ARG A 53 -2.99 -19.81 3.14
C ARG A 53 -3.24 -18.77 2.07
N TYR A 54 -2.33 -18.70 1.11
CA TYR A 54 -2.45 -17.80 -0.05
C TYR A 54 -2.99 -18.58 -1.25
N GLY A 55 -4.00 -18.02 -1.87
CA GLY A 55 -4.68 -18.58 -3.04
C GLY A 55 -5.39 -17.47 -3.82
N GLN A 56 -6.39 -17.82 -4.59
CA GLN A 56 -7.21 -16.85 -5.29
C GLN A 56 -8.15 -16.15 -4.29
N PRO A 57 -8.07 -14.83 -4.10
CA PRO A 57 -8.98 -14.15 -3.18
C PRO A 57 -10.38 -14.01 -3.78
N SER A 58 -11.40 -14.05 -2.92
CA SER A 58 -12.78 -13.71 -3.28
C SER A 58 -13.07 -12.21 -3.20
N SER A 59 -12.22 -11.46 -2.50
CA SER A 59 -12.30 -10.01 -2.35
C SER A 59 -10.94 -9.43 -1.96
N VAL A 60 -10.72 -8.15 -2.26
CA VAL A 60 -9.53 -7.40 -1.87
C VAL A 60 -9.94 -6.24 -0.98
N VAL A 61 -9.27 -6.07 0.15
CA VAL A 61 -9.46 -4.92 1.06
C VAL A 61 -8.12 -4.20 1.20
N ILE A 62 -8.05 -2.97 0.72
CA ILE A 62 -6.87 -2.11 0.83
C ILE A 62 -7.04 -1.24 2.05
N VAL A 63 -6.22 -1.47 3.07
CA VAL A 63 -6.25 -0.72 4.33
C VAL A 63 -5.17 0.34 4.34
N GLY A 64 -5.54 1.59 4.57
CA GLY A 64 -4.60 2.70 4.65
C GLY A 64 -5.28 4.00 5.00
N MET A 65 -4.49 5.01 5.37
CA MET A 65 -4.97 6.35 5.73
C MET A 65 -4.40 7.41 4.80
N GLY A 66 -5.20 8.45 4.52
CA GLY A 66 -4.78 9.60 3.74
C GLY A 66 -4.14 9.22 2.40
N GLY A 67 -2.90 9.66 2.17
CA GLY A 67 -2.16 9.38 0.94
C GLY A 67 -1.87 7.89 0.70
N SER A 68 -1.78 7.09 1.77
CA SER A 68 -1.60 5.63 1.65
C SER A 68 -2.84 4.92 1.12
N ALA A 69 -4.03 5.45 1.39
CA ALA A 69 -5.29 4.92 0.85
C ALA A 69 -5.60 5.43 -0.56
N ALA A 70 -5.08 6.60 -0.94
CA ALA A 70 -5.34 7.20 -2.25
C ALA A 70 -4.92 6.32 -3.44
N GLY A 71 -3.85 5.54 -3.29
CA GLY A 71 -3.47 4.54 -4.28
C GLY A 71 -4.54 3.47 -4.49
N GLY A 72 -5.22 3.06 -3.42
CA GLY A 72 -6.35 2.14 -3.50
C GLY A 72 -7.55 2.72 -4.25
N ASP A 73 -7.88 4.00 -4.01
CA ASP A 73 -8.96 4.67 -4.75
C ASP A 73 -8.65 4.70 -6.25
N LEU A 74 -7.40 5.07 -6.63
CA LEU A 74 -6.96 5.05 -8.02
C LEU A 74 -7.06 3.65 -8.63
N LEU A 75 -6.71 2.60 -7.89
CA LEU A 75 -6.85 1.23 -8.38
C LEU A 75 -8.31 0.88 -8.65
N VAL A 76 -9.20 1.19 -7.72
CA VAL A 76 -10.65 0.97 -7.90
C VAL A 76 -11.15 1.68 -9.15
N ASP A 77 -10.83 2.97 -9.31
CA ASP A 77 -11.25 3.76 -10.48
C ASP A 77 -10.71 3.22 -11.81
N LEU A 78 -9.48 2.69 -11.81
CA LEU A 78 -8.85 2.15 -13.02
C LEU A 78 -9.34 0.74 -13.39
N THR A 79 -9.88 0.00 -12.44
CA THR A 79 -10.12 -1.45 -12.62
C THR A 79 -11.58 -1.85 -12.40
N TRP A 80 -12.48 -0.93 -12.10
CA TRP A 80 -13.88 -1.19 -11.74
C TRP A 80 -14.64 -2.06 -12.76
N ASP A 81 -14.26 -1.98 -14.04
CA ASP A 81 -14.87 -2.72 -15.15
C ASP A 81 -14.09 -3.99 -15.58
N ARG A 82 -12.95 -4.28 -14.92
CA ARG A 82 -12.01 -5.35 -15.34
C ARG A 82 -11.70 -6.35 -14.25
N MET A 83 -11.70 -5.92 -12.98
CA MET A 83 -11.38 -6.80 -11.86
C MET A 83 -12.53 -7.78 -11.59
N PRO A 84 -12.24 -9.10 -11.61
CA PRO A 84 -13.27 -10.11 -11.38
C PRO A 84 -13.67 -10.24 -9.91
N VAL A 85 -12.94 -9.60 -8.99
CA VAL A 85 -13.20 -9.61 -7.55
C VAL A 85 -13.41 -8.18 -7.04
N PRO A 86 -14.30 -7.96 -6.06
CA PRO A 86 -14.52 -6.64 -5.50
C PRO A 86 -13.28 -6.13 -4.76
N ILE A 87 -12.97 -4.83 -4.97
CA ILE A 87 -11.92 -4.12 -4.24
C ILE A 87 -12.58 -3.07 -3.35
N LEU A 88 -12.25 -3.07 -2.07
CA LEU A 88 -12.71 -2.08 -1.10
C LEU A 88 -11.51 -1.34 -0.50
N VAL A 89 -11.55 -0.01 -0.50
CA VAL A 89 -10.58 0.83 0.22
C VAL A 89 -11.14 1.13 1.60
N TRP A 90 -10.39 0.77 2.63
CA TRP A 90 -10.85 0.82 4.01
C TRP A 90 -9.98 1.75 4.86
N ARG A 91 -10.65 2.69 5.55
CA ARG A 91 -10.01 3.75 6.36
C ARG A 91 -10.51 3.75 7.79
N ASP A 92 -10.36 2.61 8.46
CA ASP A 92 -10.82 2.45 9.84
C ASP A 92 -9.90 1.47 10.59
N TYR A 93 -10.05 1.44 11.92
CA TYR A 93 -9.37 0.51 12.82
C TYR A 93 -9.87 -0.94 12.64
N HIS A 94 -11.18 -1.12 12.48
CA HIS A 94 -11.80 -2.43 12.44
C HIS A 94 -12.21 -2.84 11.03
N LEU A 95 -11.86 -4.05 10.65
CA LEU A 95 -12.17 -4.58 9.34
C LEU A 95 -13.66 -4.93 9.19
N PRO A 96 -14.24 -4.81 7.98
CA PRO A 96 -15.59 -5.26 7.71
C PRO A 96 -15.82 -6.73 8.12
N ALA A 97 -17.04 -7.07 8.50
CA ALA A 97 -17.37 -8.39 9.01
C ALA A 97 -17.14 -9.54 8.01
N PHE A 98 -17.19 -9.25 6.70
CA PHE A 98 -16.96 -10.25 5.65
C PHE A 98 -15.48 -10.65 5.47
N VAL A 99 -14.54 -9.85 5.99
CA VAL A 99 -13.10 -10.11 5.87
C VAL A 99 -12.74 -11.39 6.61
N GLY A 100 -12.17 -12.34 5.91
CA GLY A 100 -11.82 -13.67 6.41
C GLY A 100 -10.70 -14.32 5.59
N PRO A 101 -10.55 -15.67 5.69
CA PRO A 101 -9.44 -16.40 5.05
C PRO A 101 -9.36 -16.24 3.53
N ASP A 102 -10.49 -16.05 2.86
CA ASP A 102 -10.57 -15.88 1.41
C ASP A 102 -10.45 -14.42 0.95
N THR A 103 -10.16 -13.49 1.87
CA THR A 103 -9.94 -12.07 1.58
C THR A 103 -8.46 -11.76 1.53
N LEU A 104 -8.02 -11.04 0.50
CA LEU A 104 -6.69 -10.42 0.47
C LEU A 104 -6.76 -9.03 1.12
N VAL A 105 -6.08 -8.86 2.24
CA VAL A 105 -5.91 -7.57 2.90
C VAL A 105 -4.55 -6.99 2.52
N VAL A 106 -4.55 -5.86 1.83
CA VAL A 106 -3.34 -5.12 1.48
C VAL A 106 -3.18 -3.96 2.47
N ALA A 107 -2.25 -4.10 3.40
CA ALA A 107 -1.97 -3.08 4.41
C ALA A 107 -0.97 -2.06 3.88
N VAL A 108 -1.43 -0.82 3.63
CA VAL A 108 -0.62 0.25 3.05
C VAL A 108 -0.37 1.34 4.09
N SER A 109 0.88 1.50 4.49
CA SER A 109 1.31 2.59 5.37
C SER A 109 2.72 3.03 4.99
N TYR A 110 2.88 4.23 4.44
CA TYR A 110 4.21 4.71 4.06
C TYR A 110 5.17 4.73 5.26
N SER A 111 4.77 5.30 6.39
CA SER A 111 5.59 5.31 7.61
C SER A 111 5.70 3.95 8.29
N GLY A 112 4.75 3.06 8.03
CA GLY A 112 4.60 1.79 8.73
C GLY A 112 4.18 1.90 10.20
N ASN A 113 3.74 3.10 10.63
CA ASN A 113 3.40 3.40 12.02
C ASN A 113 1.97 3.95 12.18
N THR A 114 1.16 3.92 11.12
CA THR A 114 -0.23 4.38 11.17
C THR A 114 -1.03 3.43 12.04
N GLU A 115 -1.58 3.92 13.12
CA GLU A 115 -2.23 3.11 14.16
C GLU A 115 -3.42 2.32 13.62
N GLU A 116 -4.30 2.97 12.87
CA GLU A 116 -5.46 2.36 12.23
C GLU A 116 -5.04 1.19 11.32
N THR A 117 -4.02 1.41 10.50
CA THR A 117 -3.51 0.37 9.60
C THR A 117 -2.91 -0.81 10.39
N LEU A 118 -2.21 -0.54 11.49
CA LEU A 118 -1.61 -1.58 12.33
C LEU A 118 -2.67 -2.40 13.06
N VAL A 119 -3.74 -1.77 13.55
CA VAL A 119 -4.86 -2.47 14.19
C VAL A 119 -5.59 -3.34 13.17
N ALA A 120 -5.98 -2.79 12.03
CA ALA A 120 -6.64 -3.56 10.96
C ALA A 120 -5.76 -4.69 10.42
N PHE A 121 -4.44 -4.47 10.25
CA PHE A 121 -3.48 -5.52 9.92
C PHE A 121 -3.46 -6.65 10.96
N SER A 122 -3.44 -6.30 12.25
CA SER A 122 -3.45 -7.29 13.33
C SER A 122 -4.75 -8.09 13.34
N GLU A 123 -5.87 -7.44 13.08
CA GLU A 123 -7.18 -8.08 12.97
C GLU A 123 -7.24 -9.01 11.74
N ALA A 124 -6.69 -8.62 10.59
CA ALA A 124 -6.56 -9.48 9.41
C ALA A 124 -5.80 -10.77 9.72
N LEU A 125 -4.68 -10.66 10.46
CA LEU A 125 -3.92 -11.82 10.91
C LEU A 125 -4.73 -12.73 11.84
N ALA A 126 -5.49 -12.15 12.78
CA ALA A 126 -6.34 -12.90 13.68
C ALA A 126 -7.46 -13.66 12.94
N ARG A 127 -8.00 -13.07 11.88
CA ARG A 127 -9.02 -13.64 10.99
C ARG A 127 -8.48 -14.60 9.94
N ARG A 128 -7.13 -14.81 9.88
CA ARG A 128 -6.44 -15.66 8.89
C ARG A 128 -6.59 -15.20 7.45
N SER A 129 -6.84 -13.94 7.23
CA SER A 129 -6.87 -13.36 5.88
C SER A 129 -5.50 -13.45 5.21
N MET A 130 -5.48 -13.56 3.91
CA MET A 130 -4.25 -13.34 3.12
C MET A 130 -3.81 -11.90 3.35
N VAL A 131 -2.55 -11.67 3.68
CA VAL A 131 -2.04 -10.33 3.99
C VAL A 131 -0.79 -10.04 3.19
N VAL A 132 -0.79 -8.88 2.53
CA VAL A 132 0.39 -8.26 1.91
C VAL A 132 0.56 -6.87 2.50
N ALA A 133 1.78 -6.45 2.76
CA ALA A 133 2.05 -5.09 3.23
C ALA A 133 2.87 -4.29 2.22
N ILE A 134 2.59 -2.98 2.15
CA ILE A 134 3.35 -2.01 1.36
C ILE A 134 3.76 -0.88 2.31
N THR A 135 5.06 -0.72 2.54
CA THR A 135 5.57 0.28 3.50
C THR A 135 7.04 0.63 3.24
N SER A 136 7.49 1.79 3.72
CA SER A 136 8.92 2.11 3.74
C SER A 136 9.65 1.59 4.99
N GLY A 137 8.95 0.93 5.92
CA GLY A 137 9.54 0.42 7.16
C GLY A 137 8.58 0.46 8.35
N GLY A 138 9.01 1.02 9.46
CA GLY A 138 8.22 1.16 10.68
C GLY A 138 7.85 -0.18 11.32
N VAL A 139 6.86 -0.14 12.20
CA VAL A 139 6.35 -1.33 12.91
C VAL A 139 5.76 -2.35 11.95
N LEU A 140 5.01 -1.90 10.93
CA LEU A 140 4.41 -2.77 9.91
C LEU A 140 5.48 -3.61 9.19
N GLY A 141 6.56 -2.96 8.72
CA GLY A 141 7.66 -3.65 8.05
C GLY A 141 8.39 -4.62 8.98
N GLN A 142 8.60 -4.25 10.25
CA GLN A 142 9.21 -5.14 11.25
C GLN A 142 8.35 -6.38 11.52
N LEU A 143 7.04 -6.20 11.66
CA LEU A 143 6.10 -7.32 11.88
C LEU A 143 6.07 -8.26 10.67
N CYS A 144 6.01 -7.74 9.45
CA CYS A 144 6.01 -8.56 8.24
C CYS A 144 7.28 -9.39 8.12
N ARG A 145 8.46 -8.79 8.34
CA ARG A 145 9.74 -9.54 8.31
C ARG A 145 9.79 -10.60 9.41
N LYS A 146 9.38 -10.27 10.64
CA LYS A 146 9.36 -11.21 11.77
C LYS A 146 8.42 -12.40 11.52
N LEU A 147 7.27 -12.14 10.93
CA LEU A 147 6.24 -13.16 10.65
C LEU A 147 6.41 -13.81 9.28
N LYS A 148 7.40 -13.39 8.47
CA LYS A 148 7.65 -13.85 7.10
C LYS A 148 6.43 -13.67 6.19
N LEU A 149 5.72 -12.56 6.36
CA LEU A 149 4.59 -12.18 5.52
C LEU A 149 5.09 -11.46 4.26
N PRO A 150 4.37 -11.56 3.13
CA PRO A 150 4.68 -10.82 1.92
C PRO A 150 4.74 -9.31 2.19
N LEU A 151 5.86 -8.69 1.77
CA LEU A 151 6.17 -7.30 2.05
C LEU A 151 6.79 -6.63 0.83
N VAL A 152 6.14 -5.60 0.32
CA VAL A 152 6.74 -4.68 -0.65
C VAL A 152 7.35 -3.50 0.09
N GLU A 153 8.67 -3.46 0.14
CA GLU A 153 9.39 -2.34 0.71
C GLU A 153 9.58 -1.23 -0.32
N VAL A 154 9.13 -0.02 0.02
CA VAL A 154 9.26 1.17 -0.82
C VAL A 154 10.33 2.12 -0.27
N PRO A 155 10.92 3.01 -1.09
CA PRO A 155 11.96 3.92 -0.63
C PRO A 155 11.47 4.82 0.51
N GLY A 156 12.27 4.94 1.57
CA GLY A 156 12.04 5.86 2.68
C GLY A 156 12.51 7.28 2.37
N GLY A 157 12.24 8.21 3.31
CA GLY A 157 12.73 9.60 3.23
C GLY A 157 11.93 10.53 2.31
N LEU A 158 10.88 10.04 1.64
CA LEU A 158 10.01 10.87 0.81
C LEU A 158 8.94 11.57 1.65
N LYS A 159 8.45 12.70 1.15
CA LYS A 159 7.21 13.28 1.70
C LYS A 159 6.02 12.37 1.35
N PRO A 160 4.98 12.27 2.20
CA PRO A 160 3.88 11.32 1.98
C PRO A 160 3.23 11.40 0.59
N ARG A 161 3.02 12.61 0.05
CA ARG A 161 2.45 12.81 -1.29
C ARG A 161 3.37 12.37 -2.42
N MET A 162 4.70 12.45 -2.21
CA MET A 162 5.69 11.97 -3.19
C MET A 162 5.76 10.45 -3.24
N ALA A 163 5.33 9.77 -2.20
CA ALA A 163 5.35 8.31 -2.11
C ALA A 163 4.20 7.64 -2.87
N LEU A 164 3.17 8.39 -3.29
CA LEU A 164 1.98 7.82 -3.93
C LEU A 164 2.30 6.84 -5.08
N PRO A 165 3.17 7.14 -6.05
CA PRO A 165 3.47 6.18 -7.12
C PRO A 165 4.08 4.87 -6.61
N TYR A 166 4.89 4.92 -5.56
CA TYR A 166 5.48 3.73 -4.94
C TYR A 166 4.45 2.91 -4.14
N LEU A 167 3.39 3.55 -3.63
CA LEU A 167 2.32 2.87 -2.88
C LEU A 167 1.22 2.34 -3.81
N PHE A 168 1.02 3.00 -4.95
CA PHE A 168 0.01 2.64 -5.95
C PHE A 168 0.47 1.51 -6.86
N ALA A 169 1.66 1.65 -7.48
CA ALA A 169 2.13 0.70 -8.48
C ALA A 169 2.27 -0.76 -8.01
N PRO A 170 2.54 -1.05 -6.72
CA PRO A 170 2.56 -2.42 -6.21
C PRO A 170 1.20 -3.01 -5.84
N LEU A 171 0.10 -2.27 -5.97
CA LEU A 171 -1.24 -2.81 -5.68
C LEU A 171 -1.62 -3.89 -6.70
N PRO A 172 -2.43 -4.90 -6.31
CA PRO A 172 -2.78 -6.05 -7.14
C PRO A 172 -3.57 -5.69 -8.39
#